data_afff9c9cbf8ba3a5b216e8a5cc3bc361
#
_entry.id   afff9c9cbf8ba3a5b216e8a5cc3bc361
#
_cell.length_a   1.000
_cell.length_b   1.000
_cell.length_c   1.000
_cell.angle_alpha   90.00
_cell.angle_beta   90.00
_cell.angle_gamma   90.00
#
_symmetry.space_group_name_H-M   'P 1'
#
loop_
_entity.id
_entity.type
_entity.pdbx_description
1 polymer ?
#
loop_
_entity_poly.entity_id
_entity_poly.type
_entity_poly.pdbx_seq_one_letter_code
_entity_poly.pdbx_strand_id
1 'polypeptide(L)'
;FEQHITAALNTGLEVGVYYFSHAYDEATAVQEAEWVINTLNSYGYTDYHLQAGIWYDYEEHRQLRNMINAGALTNQGMTNCISRFVNTLWVAGFKNVGVYSGYSLLWDETYAYSQMPSVPVWCAQYESNQCDYPNVSIWQYSDCGIVAGLEVDVNYMY
;
A
#
# COMPACT_ATOMS: atom_id res chain seq x y z
N PHE A 1 -0.41 -9.52 14.90
CA PHE A 1 -0.96 -9.57 13.54
C PHE A 1 -2.22 -10.45 13.51
N GLU A 2 -2.12 -11.79 13.62
CA GLU A 2 -3.24 -12.73 13.54
C GLU A 2 -4.40 -12.41 14.49
N GLN A 3 -4.11 -12.16 15.77
CA GLN A 3 -5.12 -11.83 16.76
C GLN A 3 -5.97 -10.62 16.39
N HIS A 4 -5.37 -9.58 15.81
CA HIS A 4 -6.07 -8.36 15.39
C HIS A 4 -6.97 -8.61 14.19
N ILE A 5 -6.46 -9.32 13.16
CA ILE A 5 -7.26 -9.68 11.99
C ILE A 5 -8.45 -10.55 12.39
N THR A 6 -8.20 -11.61 13.16
CA THR A 6 -9.25 -12.51 13.64
C THR A 6 -10.30 -11.78 14.47
N ALA A 7 -9.87 -10.88 15.37
CA ALA A 7 -10.80 -10.08 16.18
C ALA A 7 -11.66 -9.15 15.32
N ALA A 8 -11.07 -8.47 14.34
CA ALA A 8 -11.78 -7.58 13.44
C ALA A 8 -12.81 -8.35 12.58
N LEU A 9 -12.41 -9.45 11.98
CA LEU A 9 -13.30 -10.32 11.19
C LEU A 9 -14.47 -10.85 12.03
N ASN A 10 -14.23 -11.26 13.27
CA ASN A 10 -15.26 -11.75 14.18
C ASN A 10 -16.28 -10.68 14.58
N THR A 11 -15.96 -9.40 14.44
CA THR A 11 -16.88 -8.29 14.65
C THR A 11 -17.59 -7.82 13.38
N GLY A 12 -17.32 -8.47 12.24
CA GLY A 12 -17.91 -8.15 10.94
C GLY A 12 -17.28 -6.92 10.26
N LEU A 13 -16.09 -6.52 10.68
CA LEU A 13 -15.35 -5.45 10.01
C LEU A 13 -14.69 -5.98 8.73
N GLU A 14 -14.67 -5.16 7.70
CA GLU A 14 -13.82 -5.39 6.54
C GLU A 14 -12.35 -5.14 6.92
N VAL A 15 -11.49 -6.07 6.56
CA VAL A 15 -10.07 -6.05 6.94
C VAL A 15 -9.22 -5.88 5.71
N GLY A 16 -8.24 -5.00 5.79
CA GLY A 16 -7.11 -4.91 4.88
C GLY A 16 -5.80 -5.01 5.65
N VAL A 17 -4.73 -5.22 4.92
CA VAL A 17 -3.36 -5.20 5.44
C VAL A 17 -2.49 -4.33 4.57
N TYR A 18 -1.46 -3.75 5.15
CA TYR A 18 -0.45 -3.05 4.38
C TYR A 18 0.95 -3.57 4.68
N TYR A 19 1.84 -3.41 3.73
CA TYR A 19 3.26 -3.74 3.86
C TYR A 19 4.08 -2.50 3.53
N PHE A 20 4.80 -1.98 4.54
CA PHE A 20 5.72 -0.86 4.37
C PHE A 20 6.97 -1.33 3.65
N SER A 21 7.19 -0.84 2.44
CA SER A 21 8.24 -1.31 1.56
C SER A 21 9.59 -0.67 1.85
N HIS A 22 10.63 -1.50 1.69
CA HIS A 22 12.02 -1.08 1.62
C HIS A 22 12.68 -1.45 0.28
N ALA A 23 11.88 -1.90 -0.70
CA ALA A 23 12.38 -2.34 -1.99
C ALA A 23 13.08 -1.22 -2.75
N TYR A 24 14.25 -1.51 -3.25
CA TYR A 24 15.06 -0.61 -4.06
C TYR A 24 15.32 -1.13 -5.48
N ASP A 25 14.88 -2.35 -5.76
CA ASP A 25 14.87 -2.98 -7.08
C ASP A 25 13.74 -4.00 -7.20
N GLU A 26 13.54 -4.49 -8.43
CA GLU A 26 12.47 -5.44 -8.73
C GLU A 26 12.61 -6.76 -7.96
N ALA A 27 13.83 -7.21 -7.68
CA ALA A 27 14.07 -8.47 -6.97
C ALA A 27 13.67 -8.35 -5.49
N THR A 28 14.02 -7.25 -4.84
CA THR A 28 13.61 -6.98 -3.46
C THR A 28 12.10 -6.80 -3.35
N ALA A 29 11.43 -6.16 -4.32
CA ALA A 29 9.98 -6.05 -4.34
C ALA A 29 9.29 -7.42 -4.46
N VAL A 30 9.85 -8.35 -5.25
CA VAL A 30 9.37 -9.74 -5.32
C VAL A 30 9.53 -10.46 -3.98
N GLN A 31 10.68 -10.31 -3.32
CA GLN A 31 10.92 -10.91 -2.01
C GLN A 31 9.94 -10.40 -0.94
N GLU A 32 9.63 -9.10 -0.96
CA GLU A 32 8.63 -8.52 -0.08
C GLU A 32 7.22 -9.11 -0.34
N ALA A 33 6.84 -9.23 -1.62
CA ALA A 33 5.57 -9.86 -2.00
C ALA A 33 5.49 -11.32 -1.57
N GLU A 34 6.56 -12.09 -1.77
CA GLU A 34 6.65 -13.49 -1.32
C GLU A 34 6.54 -13.61 0.20
N TRP A 35 7.15 -12.68 0.94
CA TRP A 35 7.03 -12.63 2.39
C TRP A 35 5.57 -12.39 2.82
N VAL A 36 4.86 -11.46 2.18
CA VAL A 36 3.44 -11.20 2.43
C VAL A 36 2.60 -12.44 2.13
N ILE A 37 2.80 -13.06 0.96
CA ILE A 37 2.09 -14.27 0.54
C ILE A 37 2.29 -15.40 1.56
N ASN A 38 3.54 -15.66 1.94
CA ASN A 38 3.87 -16.73 2.89
C ASN A 38 3.26 -16.46 4.27
N THR A 39 3.28 -15.20 4.72
CA THR A 39 2.68 -14.80 5.98
C THR A 39 1.16 -15.01 5.96
N LEU A 40 0.47 -14.52 4.95
CA LEU A 40 -0.99 -14.67 4.82
C LEU A 40 -1.39 -16.14 4.71
N ASN A 41 -0.70 -16.91 3.88
CA ASN A 41 -0.96 -18.33 3.72
C ASN A 41 -0.72 -19.14 5.00
N SER A 42 0.29 -18.77 5.81
CA SER A 42 0.58 -19.45 7.07
C SER A 42 -0.56 -19.35 8.09
N TYR A 43 -1.38 -18.30 8.00
CA TYR A 43 -2.58 -18.09 8.81
C TYR A 43 -3.88 -18.48 8.10
N GLY A 44 -3.81 -18.95 6.85
CA GLY A 44 -4.97 -19.33 6.05
C GLY A 44 -5.79 -18.15 5.52
N TYR A 45 -5.22 -16.95 5.48
CA TYR A 45 -5.90 -15.78 4.94
C TYR A 45 -5.84 -15.76 3.40
N THR A 46 -6.95 -15.38 2.81
CA THR A 46 -7.15 -15.25 1.35
C THR A 46 -7.82 -13.92 1.05
N ASP A 47 -8.01 -13.57 -0.22
CA ASP A 47 -8.78 -12.40 -0.66
C ASP A 47 -10.16 -12.31 0.01
N TYR A 48 -10.79 -13.45 0.31
CA TYR A 48 -12.08 -13.49 1.00
C TYR A 48 -12.02 -12.88 2.40
N HIS A 49 -10.89 -12.99 3.08
CA HIS A 49 -10.69 -12.45 4.43
C HIS A 49 -10.23 -10.99 4.42
N LEU A 50 -9.66 -10.54 3.31
CA LEU A 50 -9.04 -9.21 3.17
C LEU A 50 -9.86 -8.32 2.23
N GLN A 51 -11.13 -8.06 2.60
CA GLN A 51 -12.07 -7.31 1.77
C GLN A 51 -11.62 -5.87 1.52
N ALA A 52 -10.93 -5.25 2.51
CA ALA A 52 -10.35 -3.93 2.35
C ALA A 52 -8.96 -3.92 1.67
N GLY A 53 -8.50 -5.07 1.17
CA GLY A 53 -7.33 -5.20 0.29
C GLY A 53 -5.98 -5.40 0.97
N ILE A 54 -4.98 -5.61 0.11
CA ILE A 54 -3.56 -5.66 0.46
C ILE A 54 -2.90 -4.42 -0.15
N TRP A 55 -2.30 -3.59 0.68
CA TRP A 55 -1.78 -2.29 0.27
C TRP A 55 -0.26 -2.28 0.33
N TYR A 56 0.37 -1.98 -0.82
CA TYR A 56 1.80 -1.75 -0.88
C TYR A 56 2.09 -0.31 -0.51
N ASP A 57 2.57 -0.11 0.71
CA ASP A 57 2.93 1.18 1.26
C ASP A 57 4.35 1.52 0.76
N TYR A 58 4.40 2.21 -0.37
CA TYR A 58 5.64 2.55 -1.05
C TYR A 58 5.86 4.05 -1.03
N GLU A 59 6.60 4.48 -0.04
CA GLU A 59 6.88 5.87 0.23
C GLU A 59 8.39 6.17 0.22
N GLU A 60 8.73 7.41 -0.03
CA GLU A 60 10.11 7.88 0.01
C GLU A 60 10.63 7.98 1.45
N HIS A 61 11.19 6.91 1.98
CA HIS A 61 11.93 6.96 3.22
C HIS A 61 13.42 7.31 3.00
N ARG A 62 14.16 7.58 4.08
CA ARG A 62 15.55 8.09 4.00
C ARG A 62 16.47 7.27 3.10
N GLN A 63 16.37 5.95 3.11
CA GLN A 63 17.22 5.08 2.28
C GLN A 63 16.89 5.23 0.79
N LEU A 64 15.60 5.16 0.42
CA LEU A 64 15.16 5.36 -0.97
C LEU A 64 15.55 6.75 -1.47
N ARG A 65 15.36 7.79 -0.66
CA ARG A 65 15.79 9.15 -0.99
C ARG A 65 17.28 9.25 -1.29
N ASN A 66 18.11 8.60 -0.50
CA ASN A 66 19.56 8.55 -0.76
C ASN A 66 19.88 7.85 -2.08
N MET A 67 19.17 6.77 -2.42
CA MET A 67 19.36 6.06 -3.68
C MET A 67 18.89 6.86 -4.89
N ILE A 68 17.78 7.57 -4.77
CA ILE A 68 17.27 8.48 -5.79
C ILE A 68 18.29 9.61 -6.04
N ASN A 69 18.76 10.26 -4.98
CA ASN A 69 19.73 11.34 -5.05
C ASN A 69 21.10 10.89 -5.63
N ALA A 70 21.47 9.64 -5.41
CA ALA A 70 22.65 9.03 -5.99
C ALA A 70 22.44 8.53 -7.45
N GLY A 71 21.23 8.65 -8.00
CA GLY A 71 20.87 8.12 -9.31
C GLY A 71 20.84 6.58 -9.39
N ALA A 72 20.86 5.90 -8.25
CA ALA A 72 20.82 4.45 -8.16
C ALA A 72 19.38 3.90 -8.29
N LEU A 73 18.37 4.72 -7.98
CA LEU A 73 16.96 4.39 -8.16
C LEU A 73 16.27 5.53 -8.93
N THR A 74 15.58 5.18 -10.00
CA THR A 74 14.83 6.12 -10.84
C THR A 74 13.33 6.02 -10.57
N ASN A 75 12.55 7.03 -11.01
CA ASN A 75 11.09 6.99 -10.95
C ASN A 75 10.54 5.72 -11.64
N GLN A 76 11.11 5.35 -12.78
CA GLN A 76 10.77 4.11 -13.47
C GLN A 76 11.12 2.87 -12.63
N GLY A 77 12.26 2.88 -11.95
CA GLY A 77 12.65 1.80 -11.04
C GLY A 77 11.66 1.62 -9.90
N MET A 78 11.19 2.71 -9.29
CA MET A 78 10.14 2.67 -8.26
C MET A 78 8.83 2.10 -8.80
N THR A 79 8.41 2.56 -9.97
CA THR A 79 7.21 2.02 -10.65
C THR A 79 7.34 0.53 -10.95
N ASN A 80 8.53 0.08 -11.35
CA ASN A 80 8.80 -1.33 -11.58
C ASN A 80 8.70 -2.15 -10.28
N CYS A 81 9.19 -1.63 -9.14
CA CYS A 81 9.03 -2.29 -7.84
C CYS A 81 7.55 -2.50 -7.50
N ILE A 82 6.72 -1.44 -7.64
CA ILE A 82 5.27 -1.53 -7.43
C ILE A 82 4.66 -2.61 -8.34
N SER A 83 4.99 -2.57 -9.62
CA SER A 83 4.47 -3.52 -10.60
C SER A 83 4.85 -4.97 -10.27
N ARG A 84 6.07 -5.19 -9.80
CA ARG A 84 6.53 -6.52 -9.41
C ARG A 84 5.84 -7.03 -8.15
N PHE A 85 5.71 -6.20 -7.14
CA PHE A 85 4.98 -6.57 -5.92
C PHE A 85 3.54 -6.98 -6.25
N VAL A 86 2.81 -6.11 -6.95
CA VAL A 86 1.41 -6.34 -7.32
C VAL A 86 1.25 -7.61 -8.17
N ASN A 87 2.05 -7.76 -9.22
CA ASN A 87 1.97 -8.92 -10.10
C ASN A 87 2.29 -10.24 -9.38
N THR A 88 3.23 -10.22 -8.44
CA THR A 88 3.58 -11.42 -7.65
C THR A 88 2.40 -11.85 -6.77
N LEU A 89 1.74 -10.92 -6.10
CA LEU A 89 0.51 -11.19 -5.35
C LEU A 89 -0.62 -11.70 -6.25
N TRP A 90 -0.82 -11.08 -7.42
CA TRP A 90 -1.86 -11.51 -8.37
C TRP A 90 -1.63 -12.93 -8.87
N VAL A 91 -0.39 -13.32 -9.16
CA VAL A 91 -0.04 -14.69 -9.56
C VAL A 91 -0.32 -15.67 -8.44
N ALA A 92 -0.09 -15.29 -7.20
CA ALA A 92 -0.37 -16.11 -6.02
C ALA A 92 -1.87 -16.21 -5.66
N GLY A 93 -2.74 -15.46 -6.35
CA GLY A 93 -4.19 -15.54 -6.17
C GLY A 93 -4.80 -14.38 -5.38
N PHE A 94 -4.01 -13.48 -4.82
CA PHE A 94 -4.49 -12.25 -4.18
C PHE A 94 -4.77 -11.21 -5.25
N LYS A 95 -6.05 -10.84 -5.44
CA LYS A 95 -6.48 -9.92 -6.51
C LYS A 95 -6.80 -8.52 -6.01
N ASN A 96 -7.22 -8.40 -4.75
CA ASN A 96 -7.53 -7.11 -4.13
C ASN A 96 -6.23 -6.48 -3.59
N VAL A 97 -5.41 -5.96 -4.50
CA VAL A 97 -4.10 -5.36 -4.20
C VAL A 97 -4.09 -3.93 -4.69
N GLY A 98 -3.64 -3.01 -3.85
CA GLY A 98 -3.51 -1.59 -4.17
C GLY A 98 -2.17 -1.00 -3.75
N VAL A 99 -2.01 0.28 -4.01
CA VAL A 99 -0.83 1.08 -3.64
C VAL A 99 -1.24 2.19 -2.69
N TYR A 100 -0.53 2.32 -1.57
CA TYR A 100 -0.60 3.48 -0.70
C TYR A 100 0.62 4.37 -0.92
N SER A 101 0.38 5.67 -0.98
CA SER A 101 1.43 6.68 -0.94
C SER A 101 0.89 8.08 -0.61
N GLY A 102 1.79 8.99 -0.27
CA GLY A 102 1.46 10.40 -0.09
C GLY A 102 1.07 11.10 -1.40
N TYR A 103 0.14 12.05 -1.32
CA TYR A 103 -0.37 12.82 -2.46
C TYR A 103 0.74 13.45 -3.31
N SER A 104 1.76 14.04 -2.69
CA SER A 104 2.88 14.66 -3.42
C SER A 104 3.63 13.66 -4.29
N LEU A 105 3.90 12.46 -3.77
CA LEU A 105 4.58 11.40 -4.52
C LEU A 105 3.71 10.86 -5.66
N LEU A 106 2.41 10.81 -5.41
CA LEU A 106 1.44 10.38 -6.40
C LEU A 106 1.24 11.40 -7.51
N TRP A 107 1.34 12.70 -7.23
CA TRP A 107 1.00 13.78 -8.15
C TRP A 107 2.18 14.32 -8.94
N ASP A 108 3.37 14.41 -8.37
CA ASP A 108 4.53 15.09 -8.95
C ASP A 108 5.37 14.24 -9.93
N GLU A 109 4.77 13.18 -10.45
CA GLU A 109 5.41 12.23 -11.38
C GLU A 109 6.61 11.48 -10.77
N THR A 110 6.70 11.40 -9.45
CA THR A 110 7.69 10.56 -8.78
C THR A 110 7.57 9.10 -9.21
N TYR A 111 6.36 8.68 -9.56
CA TYR A 111 6.11 7.40 -10.22
C TYR A 111 5.79 7.59 -11.71
N ALA A 112 6.22 6.67 -12.54
CA ALA A 112 5.84 6.66 -13.95
C ALA A 112 4.42 6.10 -14.13
N TYR A 113 3.41 6.89 -13.77
CA TYR A 113 2.01 6.49 -13.66
C TYR A 113 1.44 5.74 -14.86
N SER A 114 1.78 6.17 -16.07
CA SER A 114 1.31 5.51 -17.30
C SER A 114 1.77 4.06 -17.44
N GLN A 115 2.68 3.63 -16.58
CA GLN A 115 3.27 2.29 -16.58
C GLN A 115 2.96 1.51 -15.29
N MET A 116 2.27 2.14 -14.35
CA MET A 116 1.79 1.42 -13.17
C MET A 116 0.66 0.47 -13.55
N PRO A 117 0.56 -0.70 -12.90
CA PRO A 117 -0.62 -1.52 -13.06
C PRO A 117 -1.87 -0.72 -12.67
N SER A 118 -3.00 -0.99 -13.34
CA SER A 118 -4.28 -0.39 -12.96
C SER A 118 -4.75 -1.02 -11.64
N VAL A 119 -4.39 -0.42 -10.53
CA VAL A 119 -4.69 -0.88 -9.18
C VAL A 119 -5.38 0.22 -8.38
N PRO A 120 -6.16 -0.14 -7.36
CA PRO A 120 -6.69 0.80 -6.39
C PRO A 120 -5.58 1.66 -5.79
N VAL A 121 -5.88 2.93 -5.55
CA VAL A 121 -4.95 3.86 -4.89
C VAL A 121 -5.51 4.30 -3.55
N TRP A 122 -4.68 4.19 -2.52
CA TRP A 122 -4.90 4.78 -1.21
C TRP A 122 -3.96 5.98 -1.07
N CYS A 123 -4.54 7.16 -1.06
CA CYS A 123 -3.79 8.42 -1.06
C CYS A 123 -3.83 9.08 0.31
N ALA A 124 -2.67 9.42 0.87
CA ALA A 124 -2.58 10.26 2.03
C ALA A 124 -2.49 11.74 1.61
N GLN A 125 -3.49 12.52 2.00
CA GLN A 125 -3.52 13.96 1.78
C GLN A 125 -4.23 14.62 2.97
N TYR A 126 -3.48 15.36 3.77
CA TYR A 126 -3.96 16.00 4.98
C TYR A 126 -4.35 17.45 4.73
N GLU A 127 -5.06 18.07 5.68
CA GLU A 127 -5.44 19.48 5.65
C GLU A 127 -6.25 19.90 4.41
N SER A 128 -6.99 18.95 3.82
CA SER A 128 -7.86 19.17 2.67
C SER A 128 -9.30 18.78 3.00
N ASN A 129 -10.27 19.34 2.27
CA ASN A 129 -11.68 19.00 2.40
C ASN A 129 -12.06 17.78 1.54
N GLN A 130 -11.20 17.37 0.64
CA GLN A 130 -11.36 16.22 -0.26
C GLN A 130 -9.97 15.75 -0.72
N CYS A 131 -9.90 14.53 -1.23
CA CYS A 131 -8.70 14.08 -1.91
C CYS A 131 -8.67 14.67 -3.33
N ASP A 132 -7.57 15.34 -3.67
CA ASP A 132 -7.37 15.92 -5.01
C ASP A 132 -6.82 14.90 -6.01
N TYR A 133 -6.36 13.72 -5.53
CA TYR A 133 -5.93 12.65 -6.42
C TYR A 133 -7.13 11.99 -7.12
N PRO A 134 -7.13 11.89 -8.47
CA PRO A 134 -8.27 11.39 -9.21
C PRO A 134 -8.47 9.89 -9.02
N ASN A 135 -9.73 9.46 -8.92
CA ASN A 135 -10.12 8.04 -8.83
C ASN A 135 -9.46 7.30 -7.65
N VAL A 136 -9.24 7.99 -6.54
CA VAL A 136 -8.75 7.38 -5.31
C VAL A 136 -9.77 6.38 -4.76
N SER A 137 -9.29 5.24 -4.25
CA SER A 137 -10.14 4.23 -3.60
C SER A 137 -10.25 4.46 -2.10
N ILE A 138 -9.15 4.88 -1.47
CA ILE A 138 -9.12 5.27 -0.06
C ILE A 138 -8.35 6.59 0.08
N TRP A 139 -8.91 7.50 0.87
CA TRP A 139 -8.27 8.75 1.23
C TRP A 139 -7.95 8.76 2.72
N GLN A 140 -6.67 8.77 3.08
CA GLN A 140 -6.22 9.05 4.44
C GLN A 140 -6.22 10.57 4.64
N TYR A 141 -7.20 11.06 5.38
CA TYR A 141 -7.38 12.49 5.56
C TYR A 141 -6.74 13.02 6.85
N SER A 142 -6.32 12.13 7.76
CA SER A 142 -5.57 12.52 8.95
C SER A 142 -4.77 11.33 9.50
N ASP A 143 -3.63 11.63 10.09
CA ASP A 143 -2.73 10.75 10.82
C ASP A 143 -2.84 10.88 12.34
N CYS A 144 -3.78 11.70 12.83
CA CYS A 144 -3.99 12.00 14.24
C CYS A 144 -5.47 11.91 14.68
N GLY A 145 -6.24 11.03 14.05
CA GLY A 145 -7.62 10.75 14.44
C GLY A 145 -7.70 10.06 15.80
N ILE A 146 -8.76 10.32 16.56
CA ILE A 146 -8.95 9.66 17.86
C ILE A 146 -10.10 8.67 17.77
N VAL A 147 -9.79 7.38 17.93
CA VAL A 147 -10.77 6.30 17.98
C VAL A 147 -10.61 5.54 19.30
N ALA A 148 -11.66 5.50 20.10
CA ALA A 148 -11.66 4.87 21.42
C ALA A 148 -10.52 5.35 22.36
N GLY A 149 -10.09 6.62 22.20
CA GLY A 149 -9.01 7.23 22.99
C GLY A 149 -7.61 6.91 22.50
N LEU A 150 -7.48 6.23 21.37
CA LEU A 150 -6.20 5.96 20.71
C LEU A 150 -6.04 6.86 19.50
N GLU A 151 -4.84 7.39 19.32
CA GLU A 151 -4.47 8.12 18.09
C GLU A 151 -4.21 7.10 16.97
N VAL A 152 -4.89 7.30 15.86
CA VAL A 152 -4.84 6.40 14.70
C VAL A 152 -5.02 7.19 13.41
N ASP A 153 -4.54 6.63 12.32
CA ASP A 153 -4.85 7.10 10.97
C ASP A 153 -6.33 6.91 10.67
N VAL A 154 -6.94 7.92 10.07
CA VAL A 154 -8.36 7.87 9.70
C VAL A 154 -8.54 8.12 8.21
N ASN A 155 -9.48 7.36 7.63
CA ASN A 155 -9.61 7.21 6.20
C ASN A 155 -11.06 7.31 5.75
N TYR A 156 -11.22 7.68 4.49
CA TYR A 156 -12.47 7.60 3.74
C TYR A 156 -12.31 6.53 2.66
N MET A 157 -13.19 5.54 2.62
CA MET A 157 -13.24 4.53 1.56
C MET A 157 -14.42 4.86 0.64
N TYR A 158 -14.16 4.97 -0.67
CA TYR A 158 -15.14 5.35 -1.70
C TYR A 158 -15.81 4.14 -2.34
#